data_aa68e4e7601739b55ec14413bd466de4
#
_entry.id   aa68e4e7601739b55ec14413bd466de4
#
_cell.length_a   1.000
_cell.length_b   1.000
_cell.length_c   1.000
_cell.angle_alpha   90.00
_cell.angle_beta   90.00
_cell.angle_gamma   90.00
#
_symmetry.space_group_name_H-M   'P 1'
#
loop_
_entity.id
_entity.type
_entity.pdbx_description
1 polymer ?
#
loop_
_entity_poly.entity_id
_entity_poly.type
_entity_poly.pdbx_seq_one_letter_code
_entity_poly.pdbx_strand_id
1 'polypeptide(L)'
;MGAGLTARAEDAPKAQKAPEHKTTQSKSYIEVDPIYTTIVADNHAAGMLMVGAGLDVPDDKLRDEVNRSLPVLRDAYIRNLMTFTANVVRTDAQPDVGMIADRLQAVTDRAFGKKGAKVLLAQVAIRVTTK
;
A
#
# COMPACT_ATOMS: atom_id res chain seq x y z
N MET A 1 -3.50 3.45 -41.83
CA MET A 1 -3.53 3.59 -41.32
C MET A 1 -3.49 3.78 -40.52
N GLY A 2 -3.45 3.64 -40.38
CA GLY A 2 -3.46 3.94 -39.47
C GLY A 2 -3.41 3.84 -38.65
N ALA A 3 -3.42 3.80 -38.62
CA ALA A 3 -3.39 3.84 -37.78
C ALA A 3 -3.27 3.87 -36.88
N GLY A 4 -3.30 3.90 -36.90
CA GLY A 4 -3.25 4.13 -36.01
C GLY A 4 -3.09 3.93 -35.29
N LEU A 5 -3.09 3.97 -35.31
CA LEU A 5 -2.93 4.01 -34.55
C LEU A 5 -2.74 4.06 -33.74
N THR A 6 -2.89 4.15 -33.79
CA THR A 6 -2.73 4.37 -32.99
C THR A 6 -2.55 4.38 -32.10
N ALA A 7 -2.74 4.38 -32.25
CA ALA A 7 -2.56 4.60 -31.39
C ALA A 7 -2.21 4.54 -30.54
N ARG A 8 -2.09 4.71 -30.59
CA ARG A 8 -1.67 4.90 -29.76
C ARG A 8 -1.36 5.18 -28.96
N ALA A 9 -1.49 5.17 -29.24
CA ALA A 9 -1.16 5.60 -28.44
C ALA A 9 -1.11 5.63 -27.62
N GLU A 10 -1.23 5.73 -27.76
CA GLU A 10 -1.10 5.99 -27.02
C GLU A 10 -0.92 5.85 -26.23
N ASP A 11 -0.96 5.82 -26.56
CA ASP A 11 -0.73 5.90 -25.81
C ASP A 11 -0.34 5.91 -25.00
N ALA A 12 -0.35 5.95 -25.26
CA ALA A 12 0.04 6.15 -24.50
C ALA A 12 0.41 6.40 -23.61
N PRO A 13 0.51 6.63 -23.51
CA PRO A 13 0.87 6.94 -22.69
C PRO A 13 1.04 6.91 -21.76
N LYS A 14 1.03 7.12 -21.53
CA LYS A 14 1.15 7.13 -20.68
C LYS A 14 1.64 6.95 -19.83
N ALA A 15 1.71 6.60 -19.94
CA ALA A 15 2.05 6.36 -19.18
C ALA A 15 2.58 6.24 -18.50
N GLN A 16 2.83 6.30 -18.27
CA GLN A 16 3.18 6.08 -17.69
C GLN A 16 3.47 6.03 -16.79
N LYS A 17 3.39 5.92 -16.39
CA LYS A 17 3.51 5.71 -15.49
C LYS A 17 3.70 4.82 -15.11
N ALA A 18 3.68 4.33 -15.02
CA ALA A 18 3.79 3.49 -14.64
C ALA A 18 3.84 2.62 -14.85
N PRO A 19 4.22 2.40 -14.99
CA PRO A 19 4.10 1.52 -15.17
C PRO A 19 4.16 0.59 -15.11
N GLU A 20 4.31 0.30 -15.14
CA GLU A 20 4.25 -0.48 -15.03
C GLU A 20 3.71 -1.15 -14.59
N HIS A 21 3.35 -1.16 -14.10
CA HIS A 21 2.69 -1.79 -13.54
C HIS A 21 1.57 -2.29 -13.93
N LYS A 22 1.19 -2.21 -14.53
CA LYS A 22 0.24 -2.62 -15.06
C LYS A 22 0.07 -3.98 -15.18
N THR A 23 0.81 -4.63 -15.39
CA THR A 23 0.78 -6.05 -15.48
C THR A 23 0.31 -6.69 -14.23
N THR A 24 0.41 -5.99 -13.15
CA THR A 24 -0.04 -6.49 -11.87
C THR A 24 -1.50 -6.22 -11.63
N GLN A 25 -2.17 -5.65 -12.61
CA GLN A 25 -3.56 -5.28 -12.48
C GLN A 25 -4.47 -6.43 -12.85
N SER A 26 -4.45 -7.50 -12.07
CA SER A 26 -5.37 -8.60 -12.29
C SER A 26 -6.72 -8.25 -11.68
N LYS A 27 -7.74 -9.04 -12.04
CA LYS A 27 -9.08 -8.82 -11.50
C LYS A 27 -9.10 -8.99 -10.00
N SER A 28 -8.19 -9.77 -9.45
CA SER A 28 -8.17 -10.04 -8.02
C SER A 28 -7.45 -8.97 -7.22
N TYR A 29 -6.85 -7.99 -7.86
CA TYR A 29 -6.06 -6.98 -7.18
C TYR A 29 -6.91 -5.80 -6.74
N ILE A 30 -6.72 -5.39 -5.50
CA ILE A 30 -7.38 -4.21 -4.94
C ILE A 30 -6.28 -3.25 -4.48
N GLU A 31 -6.31 -2.05 -4.99
CA GLU A 31 -5.33 -1.05 -4.58
C GLU A 31 -5.82 -0.34 -3.33
N VAL A 32 -4.91 -0.17 -2.36
CA VAL A 32 -5.19 0.61 -1.16
C VAL A 32 -4.47 1.95 -1.30
N ASP A 33 -5.17 3.04 -1.04
CA ASP A 33 -4.55 4.35 -1.13
C ASP A 33 -3.34 4.41 -0.20
N PRO A 34 -2.27 5.10 -0.61
CA PRO A 34 -1.06 5.17 0.22
C PRO A 34 -1.33 5.68 1.61
N ILE A 35 -0.56 5.17 2.56
CA ILE A 35 -0.70 5.53 3.96
C ILE A 35 0.54 6.27 4.40
N TYR A 36 0.34 7.37 5.12
CA TYR A 36 1.42 8.19 5.62
C TYR A 36 1.30 8.26 7.14
N THR A 37 2.39 7.96 7.85
CA THR A 37 2.42 8.09 9.30
C THR A 37 3.64 8.88 9.70
N THR A 38 3.48 9.72 10.72
CA THR A 38 4.55 10.57 11.20
C THR A 38 5.50 9.79 12.10
N ILE A 39 6.79 9.96 11.87
CA ILE A 39 7.81 9.40 12.74
C ILE A 39 8.18 10.47 13.75
N VAL A 40 8.02 10.14 15.02
CA VAL A 40 8.30 11.09 16.10
C VAL A 40 9.57 10.68 16.80
N ALA A 41 10.46 11.64 17.00
CA ALA A 41 11.70 11.43 17.74
C ALA A 41 11.92 12.65 18.60
N ASP A 42 12.30 12.43 19.86
CA ASP A 42 12.60 13.53 20.78
C ASP A 42 11.45 14.54 20.87
N ASN A 43 10.23 14.02 20.90
CA ASN A 43 9.01 14.81 21.08
C ASN A 43 8.67 15.72 19.91
N HIS A 44 9.22 15.47 18.74
CA HIS A 44 8.82 16.25 17.58
C HIS A 44 8.85 15.37 16.33
N ALA A 45 8.20 15.85 15.29
CA ALA A 45 8.13 15.12 14.04
C ALA A 45 9.51 15.09 13.38
N ALA A 46 10.01 13.88 13.16
CA ALA A 46 11.33 13.68 12.57
C ALA A 46 11.26 13.24 11.13
N GLY A 47 10.12 12.78 10.71
CA GLY A 47 9.96 12.30 9.34
C GLY A 47 8.61 11.68 9.13
N MET A 48 8.46 11.04 7.98
CA MET A 48 7.21 10.43 7.60
C MET A 48 7.47 9.09 6.92
N LEU A 49 6.71 8.09 7.33
CA LEU A 49 6.74 6.78 6.67
C LEU A 49 5.60 6.73 5.68
N MET A 50 5.90 6.34 4.44
CA MET A 50 4.89 6.15 3.42
C MET A 50 4.84 4.68 3.05
N VAL A 51 3.65 4.11 3.04
CA VAL A 51 3.44 2.72 2.67
C VAL A 51 2.39 2.66 1.58
N GLY A 52 2.78 2.11 0.44
CA GLY A 52 1.85 1.83 -0.64
C GLY A 52 1.62 0.33 -0.68
N ALA A 53 0.36 -0.08 -0.68
CA ALA A 53 0.02 -1.49 -0.62
C ALA A 53 -1.22 -1.78 -1.45
N GLY A 54 -1.40 -3.04 -1.72
CA GLY A 54 -2.62 -3.54 -2.34
C GLY A 54 -2.90 -4.92 -1.79
N LEU A 55 -3.99 -5.49 -2.26
CA LEU A 55 -4.43 -6.81 -1.80
C LEU A 55 -4.72 -7.68 -3.01
N ASP A 56 -4.27 -8.91 -2.94
CA ASP A 56 -4.65 -9.92 -3.92
C ASP A 56 -5.71 -10.79 -3.28
N VAL A 57 -6.92 -10.76 -3.85
CA VAL A 57 -8.06 -11.45 -3.28
C VAL A 57 -8.75 -12.26 -4.38
N PRO A 58 -8.31 -13.50 -4.62
CA PRO A 58 -8.87 -14.29 -5.72
C PRO A 58 -10.33 -14.66 -5.56
N ASP A 59 -10.80 -14.86 -4.33
CA ASP A 59 -12.18 -15.25 -4.11
C ASP A 59 -13.11 -14.06 -4.33
N ASP A 60 -14.10 -14.26 -5.21
CA ASP A 60 -15.00 -13.17 -5.60
C ASP A 60 -15.80 -12.61 -4.43
N LYS A 61 -16.31 -13.48 -3.57
CA LYS A 61 -17.12 -13.03 -2.44
C LYS A 61 -16.29 -12.27 -1.44
N LEU A 62 -15.11 -12.77 -1.15
CA LEU A 62 -14.22 -12.08 -0.22
C LEU A 62 -13.77 -10.76 -0.81
N ARG A 63 -13.52 -10.72 -2.13
CA ARG A 63 -13.11 -9.48 -2.77
C ARG A 63 -14.19 -8.41 -2.66
N ASP A 64 -15.46 -8.80 -2.83
CA ASP A 64 -16.57 -7.86 -2.65
C ASP A 64 -16.60 -7.35 -1.23
N GLU A 65 -16.41 -8.23 -0.26
CA GLU A 65 -16.42 -7.84 1.15
C GLU A 65 -15.26 -6.89 1.44
N VAL A 66 -14.07 -7.18 0.91
CA VAL A 66 -12.91 -6.31 1.11
C VAL A 66 -13.18 -4.94 0.50
N ASN A 67 -13.74 -4.91 -0.71
CA ASN A 67 -14.02 -3.62 -1.36
C ASN A 67 -14.99 -2.77 -0.55
N ARG A 68 -16.02 -3.41 0.02
CA ARG A 68 -16.98 -2.67 0.84
C ARG A 68 -16.37 -2.17 2.14
N SER A 69 -15.33 -2.84 2.61
CA SER A 69 -14.72 -2.55 3.91
C SER A 69 -13.41 -1.78 3.80
N LEU A 70 -13.03 -1.36 2.60
CA LEU A 70 -11.72 -0.71 2.41
C LEU A 70 -11.47 0.46 3.35
N PRO A 71 -12.43 1.38 3.56
CA PRO A 71 -12.16 2.48 4.47
C PRO A 71 -11.88 2.02 5.90
N VAL A 72 -12.60 1.01 6.36
CA VAL A 72 -12.38 0.46 7.70
C VAL A 72 -11.03 -0.25 7.77
N LEU A 73 -10.71 -1.03 6.75
CA LEU A 73 -9.45 -1.75 6.70
C LEU A 73 -8.27 -0.77 6.67
N ARG A 74 -8.38 0.26 5.83
CA ARG A 74 -7.33 1.25 5.73
C ARG A 74 -7.11 1.96 7.06
N ASP A 75 -8.20 2.27 7.75
CA ASP A 75 -8.11 2.89 9.07
C ASP A 75 -7.38 1.98 10.06
N ALA A 76 -7.64 0.69 10.01
CA ALA A 76 -6.96 -0.27 10.87
C ALA A 76 -5.47 -0.32 10.52
N TYR A 77 -5.12 -0.25 9.24
CA TYR A 77 -3.72 -0.19 8.82
C TYR A 77 -3.06 1.06 9.38
N ILE A 78 -3.74 2.20 9.28
CA ILE A 78 -3.17 3.46 9.75
C ILE A 78 -2.87 3.36 11.25
N ARG A 79 -3.82 2.86 12.03
CA ARG A 79 -3.61 2.74 13.47
C ARG A 79 -2.45 1.81 13.79
N ASN A 80 -2.36 0.68 13.08
CA ASN A 80 -1.28 -0.26 13.31
C ASN A 80 0.07 0.37 12.95
N LEU A 81 0.12 1.06 11.83
CA LEU A 81 1.37 1.67 11.38
C LEU A 81 1.78 2.83 12.26
N MET A 82 0.84 3.56 12.82
CA MET A 82 1.17 4.61 13.77
C MET A 82 1.88 4.03 14.99
N THR A 83 1.39 2.91 15.49
CA THR A 83 2.08 2.23 16.60
C THR A 83 3.46 1.77 16.17
N PHE A 84 3.56 1.24 14.97
CA PHE A 84 4.84 0.77 14.44
C PHE A 84 5.85 1.93 14.33
N THR A 85 5.42 3.06 13.75
CA THR A 85 6.33 4.19 13.60
C THR A 85 6.73 4.80 14.93
N ALA A 86 5.86 4.72 15.92
CA ALA A 86 6.17 5.28 17.22
C ALA A 86 7.22 4.46 17.97
N ASN A 87 7.29 3.16 17.70
CA ASN A 87 8.08 2.25 18.52
C ASN A 87 9.26 1.63 17.81
N VAL A 88 9.22 1.49 16.50
CA VAL A 88 10.18 0.68 15.78
C VAL A 88 10.92 1.45 14.71
N VAL A 89 10.25 2.36 14.01
CA VAL A 89 10.83 3.02 12.85
C VAL A 89 11.75 4.15 13.27
N ARG A 90 12.89 4.22 12.60
CA ARG A 90 13.88 5.27 12.81
C ARG A 90 14.15 5.96 11.49
N THR A 91 14.52 7.23 11.56
CA THR A 91 14.81 7.99 10.35
C THR A 91 16.20 7.70 9.80
N ASP A 92 17.07 7.08 10.61
CA ASP A 92 18.45 6.82 10.20
C ASP A 92 18.67 5.39 9.73
N ALA A 93 17.59 4.65 9.47
CA ALA A 93 17.72 3.26 9.06
C ALA A 93 16.60 2.92 8.09
N GLN A 94 16.82 1.89 7.29
CA GLN A 94 15.79 1.37 6.41
C GLN A 94 14.69 0.71 7.24
N PRO A 95 13.43 0.93 6.89
CA PRO A 95 12.35 0.23 7.57
C PRO A 95 12.37 -1.25 7.22
N ASP A 96 11.92 -2.07 8.15
CA ASP A 96 11.82 -3.50 7.91
C ASP A 96 10.56 -3.79 7.12
N VAL A 97 10.72 -3.97 5.83
CA VAL A 97 9.60 -4.15 4.91
C VAL A 97 8.85 -5.44 5.22
N GLY A 98 9.59 -6.51 5.57
CA GLY A 98 8.96 -7.77 5.94
C GLY A 98 8.06 -7.63 7.15
N MET A 99 8.52 -6.89 8.14
CA MET A 99 7.73 -6.67 9.35
C MET A 99 6.47 -5.86 9.04
N ILE A 100 6.58 -4.85 8.19
CA ILE A 100 5.41 -4.08 7.77
C ILE A 100 4.40 -4.99 7.07
N ALA A 101 4.87 -5.80 6.14
CA ALA A 101 3.99 -6.72 5.42
C ALA A 101 3.30 -7.67 6.38
N ASP A 102 4.03 -8.23 7.33
CA ASP A 102 3.47 -9.17 8.30
C ASP A 102 2.41 -8.50 9.17
N ARG A 103 2.67 -7.28 9.59
CA ARG A 103 1.72 -6.55 10.43
C ARG A 103 0.43 -6.27 9.67
N LEU A 104 0.54 -5.83 8.43
CA LEU A 104 -0.65 -5.54 7.63
C LEU A 104 -1.40 -6.82 7.28
N GLN A 105 -0.68 -7.91 7.06
CA GLN A 105 -1.32 -9.18 6.80
C GLN A 105 -2.12 -9.66 8.02
N ALA A 106 -1.55 -9.51 9.20
CA ALA A 106 -2.25 -9.91 10.43
C ALA A 106 -3.52 -9.06 10.63
N VAL A 107 -3.44 -7.77 10.34
CA VAL A 107 -4.61 -6.90 10.43
C VAL A 107 -5.69 -7.36 9.47
N THR A 108 -5.28 -7.70 8.24
CA THR A 108 -6.21 -8.12 7.20
C THR A 108 -6.91 -9.42 7.58
N ASP A 109 -6.11 -10.41 8.01
CA ASP A 109 -6.67 -11.72 8.38
C ASP A 109 -7.67 -11.58 9.52
N ARG A 110 -7.34 -10.72 10.48
CA ARG A 110 -8.23 -10.51 11.62
C ARG A 110 -9.51 -9.79 11.22
N ALA A 111 -9.39 -8.82 10.30
CA ALA A 111 -10.54 -8.03 9.89
C ALA A 111 -11.60 -8.89 9.21
N PHE A 112 -11.19 -9.89 8.45
CA PHE A 112 -12.12 -10.72 7.69
C PHE A 112 -12.30 -12.10 8.28
N GLY A 113 -11.58 -12.40 9.35
CA GLY A 113 -11.75 -13.67 10.05
C GLY A 113 -11.25 -14.87 9.27
N LYS A 114 -10.45 -14.65 8.25
CA LYS A 114 -9.92 -15.74 7.43
C LYS A 114 -8.75 -15.24 6.61
N LYS A 115 -7.99 -16.17 6.07
CA LYS A 115 -6.95 -15.87 5.10
C LYS A 115 -7.55 -15.90 3.70
N GLY A 116 -6.92 -15.24 2.78
CA GLY A 116 -7.44 -15.18 1.41
C GLY A 116 -7.26 -13.82 0.78
N ALA A 117 -6.97 -12.81 1.58
CA ALA A 117 -6.64 -11.48 1.09
C ALA A 117 -5.16 -11.26 1.38
N LYS A 118 -4.33 -11.36 0.36
CA LYS A 118 -2.89 -11.29 0.53
C LYS A 118 -2.39 -9.88 0.34
N VAL A 119 -1.66 -9.37 1.33
CA VAL A 119 -1.10 -8.02 1.27
C VAL A 119 0.14 -8.03 0.39
N LEU A 120 0.18 -7.09 -0.54
CA LEU A 120 1.32 -6.90 -1.43
C LEU A 120 1.81 -5.47 -1.26
N LEU A 121 3.05 -5.32 -0.80
CA LEU A 121 3.61 -4.00 -0.64
C LEU A 121 4.14 -3.51 -1.99
N ALA A 122 3.72 -2.32 -2.38
CA ALA A 122 4.17 -1.71 -3.62
C ALA A 122 5.34 -0.77 -3.37
N GLN A 123 5.32 -0.09 -2.24
CA GLN A 123 6.35 0.90 -1.96
C GLN A 123 6.41 1.19 -0.47
N VAL A 124 7.62 1.31 0.05
CA VAL A 124 7.85 1.75 1.42
C VAL A 124 8.96 2.78 1.38
N ALA A 125 8.71 3.96 1.93
CA ALA A 125 9.69 5.02 1.88
C ALA A 125 9.65 5.84 3.16
N ILE A 126 10.79 6.35 3.54
CA ILE A 126 10.89 7.28 4.66
C ILE A 126 11.35 8.62 4.11
N ARG A 127 10.62 9.67 4.47
CA ARG A 127 11.03 11.02 4.17
C ARG A 127 11.43 11.69 5.47
N VAL A 128 12.68 12.15 5.54
CA VAL A 128 13.19 12.78 6.75
C VAL A 128 12.86 14.26 6.73
N THR A 129 12.38 14.75 7.85
CA THR A 129 12.13 16.18 8.01
C THR A 129 13.46 16.86 8.29
N THR A 130 13.81 17.81 7.44
CA THR A 130 15.01 18.59 7.67
C THR A 130 14.66 19.82 8.44
N LYS A 131 15.42 20.22 9.25
CA LYS A 131 15.16 21.39 9.93
C LYS A 131 15.29 21.42 11.21
#